data_187884e268c2845d4cfec90f76178338
#
_entry.id   187884e268c2845d4cfec90f76178338
#
_cell.length_a   1.000
_cell.length_b   1.000
_cell.length_c   1.000
_cell.angle_alpha   90.00
_cell.angle_beta   90.00
_cell.angle_gamma   90.00
#
_symmetry.space_group_name_H-M   'P 1'
#
loop_
_entity.id
_entity.type
_entity.pdbx_description
1 polymer ?
#
loop_
_entity_poly.entity_id
_entity_poly.type
_entity_poly.pdbx_seq_one_letter_code
_entity_poly.pdbx_strand_id
1 'polypeptide(L)'
;MGKYLFLILTDPDKDDENRFRVFNALLNAVEFKNGGHEIALWFASFGLQAFLTNDKEIQGLLTKLKDELRIPYSLCGYCADRLNLGGALAALQLETSCFMGGHNEFVGISGYASQGYQILIY
;
A
#
# COMPACT_ATOMS: atom_id res chain seq x y z
N MET A 1 -3.83 20.58 8.87
CA MET A 1 -3.94 19.30 8.20
C MET A 1 -2.63 18.81 7.69
N GLY A 2 -2.36 17.54 7.86
CA GLY A 2 -1.09 16.97 7.42
C GLY A 2 -1.21 16.16 6.16
N LYS A 3 -0.06 15.74 5.66
CA LYS A 3 0.06 14.79 4.55
C LYS A 3 0.80 13.57 5.06
N TYR A 4 0.26 12.39 4.81
CA TYR A 4 0.83 11.15 5.35
C TYR A 4 0.87 10.07 4.29
N LEU A 5 2.02 9.41 4.20
CA LEU A 5 2.17 8.22 3.38
C LEU A 5 2.21 7.01 4.29
N PHE A 6 1.29 6.10 4.07
CA PHE A 6 1.26 4.82 4.79
C PHE A 6 2.03 3.81 3.95
N LEU A 7 3.21 3.48 4.41
CA LEU A 7 4.09 2.52 3.73
C LEU A 7 3.89 1.15 4.35
N ILE A 8 3.35 0.22 3.59
CA ILE A 8 2.97 -1.10 4.07
C ILE A 8 3.91 -2.14 3.50
N LEU A 9 4.70 -2.74 4.36
CA LEU A 9 5.76 -3.68 4.00
C LEU A 9 5.50 -5.09 4.51
N THR A 10 4.45 -5.29 5.28
CA THR A 10 4.22 -6.51 6.05
C THR A 10 3.25 -7.44 5.34
N ASP A 11 3.55 -8.75 5.39
CA ASP A 11 2.67 -9.78 4.89
C ASP A 11 1.57 -10.07 5.91
N PRO A 12 0.30 -9.74 5.60
CA PRO A 12 -0.78 -9.98 6.57
C PRO A 12 -1.09 -11.46 6.78
N ASP A 13 -0.63 -12.32 5.89
CA ASP A 13 -0.94 -13.74 5.96
C ASP A 13 0.10 -14.54 6.73
N LYS A 14 1.17 -13.90 7.19
CA LYS A 14 2.25 -14.60 7.85
C LYS A 14 1.84 -15.15 9.21
N ASP A 15 1.19 -14.33 10.03
CA ASP A 15 0.72 -14.70 11.36
C ASP A 15 -0.22 -13.61 11.88
N ASP A 16 -0.79 -13.82 13.06
CA ASP A 16 -1.74 -12.88 13.63
C ASP A 16 -1.14 -11.50 13.93
N GLU A 17 0.09 -11.47 14.41
CA GLU A 17 0.73 -10.19 14.70
C GLU A 17 0.85 -9.34 13.45
N ASN A 18 1.29 -9.95 12.36
CA ASN A 18 1.47 -9.24 11.10
C ASN A 18 0.13 -8.90 10.45
N ARG A 19 -0.89 -9.76 10.63
CA ARG A 19 -2.23 -9.45 10.18
C ARG A 19 -2.75 -8.19 10.85
N PHE A 20 -2.62 -8.10 12.16
CA PHE A 20 -3.06 -6.93 12.91
C PHE A 20 -2.27 -5.68 12.54
N ARG A 21 -0.99 -5.81 12.21
CA ARG A 21 -0.19 -4.67 11.77
C ARG A 21 -0.75 -4.07 10.48
N VAL A 22 -1.05 -4.91 9.51
CA VAL A 22 -1.61 -4.44 8.25
C VAL A 22 -3.03 -3.91 8.45
N PHE A 23 -3.85 -4.62 9.24
CA PHE A 23 -5.19 -4.18 9.56
C PHE A 23 -5.17 -2.79 10.18
N ASN A 24 -4.30 -2.57 11.16
CA ASN A 24 -4.19 -1.26 11.82
C ASN A 24 -3.70 -0.18 10.88
N ALA A 25 -2.78 -0.50 9.98
CA ALA A 25 -2.32 0.46 8.98
C ALA A 25 -3.49 0.98 8.16
N LEU A 26 -4.29 0.06 7.64
CA LEU A 26 -5.43 0.42 6.79
C LEU A 26 -6.52 1.13 7.58
N LEU A 27 -6.78 0.69 8.80
CA LEU A 27 -7.75 1.33 9.67
C LEU A 27 -7.33 2.76 9.99
N ASN A 28 -6.05 2.96 10.32
CA ASN A 28 -5.52 4.29 10.60
C ASN A 28 -5.60 5.17 9.36
N ALA A 29 -5.37 4.62 8.18
CA ALA A 29 -5.49 5.39 6.95
C ALA A 29 -6.92 5.91 6.76
N VAL A 30 -7.92 5.08 7.04
CA VAL A 30 -9.32 5.51 7.00
C VAL A 30 -9.55 6.63 8.00
N GLU A 31 -9.07 6.45 9.21
CA GLU A 31 -9.25 7.43 10.28
C GLU A 31 -8.60 8.77 9.93
N PHE A 32 -7.39 8.73 9.40
CA PHE A 32 -6.69 9.95 9.00
C PHE A 32 -7.41 10.66 7.87
N LYS A 33 -7.92 9.91 6.90
CA LYS A 33 -8.69 10.51 5.81
C LYS A 33 -9.95 11.18 6.33
N ASN A 34 -10.65 10.50 7.22
CA ASN A 34 -11.87 11.06 7.82
C ASN A 34 -11.56 12.28 8.68
N GLY A 35 -10.34 12.37 9.22
CA GLY A 35 -9.88 13.53 9.96
C GLY A 35 -9.46 14.71 9.10
N GLY A 36 -9.58 14.60 7.78
CA GLY A 36 -9.27 15.70 6.87
C GLY A 36 -7.83 15.77 6.42
N HIS A 37 -7.04 14.74 6.69
CA HIS A 37 -5.66 14.71 6.23
C HIS A 37 -5.56 14.19 4.80
N GLU A 38 -4.54 14.63 4.09
CA GLU A 38 -4.23 14.10 2.77
C GLU A 38 -3.38 12.84 2.97
N ILE A 39 -3.79 11.72 2.40
CA ILE A 39 -3.07 10.47 2.58
C ILE A 39 -2.82 9.77 1.25
N ALA A 40 -1.78 8.94 1.25
CA ALA A 40 -1.46 8.04 0.14
C ALA A 40 -0.99 6.72 0.74
N LEU A 41 -1.12 5.66 -0.03
CA LEU A 41 -0.69 4.32 0.38
C LEU A 41 0.39 3.83 -0.56
N TRP A 42 1.40 3.18 -0.01
CA TRP A 42 2.45 2.55 -0.79
C TRP A 42 2.65 1.13 -0.29
N PHE A 43 2.40 0.16 -1.17
CA PHE A 43 2.57 -1.25 -0.85
C PHE A 43 3.85 -1.75 -1.50
N ALA A 44 4.77 -2.20 -0.71
CA ALA A 44 6.05 -2.72 -1.19
C ALA A 44 6.43 -3.97 -0.40
N SER A 45 7.45 -4.68 -0.86
CA SER A 45 7.90 -5.89 -0.20
C SER A 45 6.73 -6.85 -0.02
N PHE A 46 6.63 -7.51 1.12
CA PHE A 46 5.57 -8.45 1.41
C PHE A 46 4.22 -7.78 1.64
N GLY A 47 4.19 -6.45 1.74
CA GLY A 47 2.93 -5.71 1.84
C GLY A 47 2.03 -5.86 0.63
N LEU A 48 2.59 -6.27 -0.52
CA LEU A 48 1.79 -6.57 -1.71
C LEU A 48 0.78 -7.68 -1.45
N GLN A 49 1.05 -8.55 -0.50
CA GLN A 49 0.17 -9.66 -0.14
C GLN A 49 -1.18 -9.17 0.40
N ALA A 50 -1.26 -7.92 0.84
CA ALA A 50 -2.54 -7.35 1.28
C ALA A 50 -3.61 -7.39 0.20
N PHE A 51 -3.20 -7.33 -1.07
CA PHE A 51 -4.14 -7.40 -2.19
C PHE A 51 -4.51 -8.84 -2.56
N LEU A 52 -3.76 -9.81 -2.07
CA LEU A 52 -3.95 -11.23 -2.42
C LEU A 52 -4.50 -12.04 -1.26
N THR A 53 -4.64 -11.44 -0.09
CA THR A 53 -5.12 -12.13 1.10
C THR A 53 -6.58 -12.52 0.98
N ASN A 54 -6.97 -13.60 1.66
CA ASN A 54 -8.36 -14.00 1.80
C ASN A 54 -9.03 -13.40 3.03
N ASP A 55 -8.31 -12.58 3.78
CA ASP A 55 -8.83 -11.93 4.97
C ASP A 55 -9.90 -10.90 4.59
N LYS A 56 -11.12 -11.13 5.06
CA LYS A 56 -12.26 -10.30 4.64
C LYS A 56 -12.23 -8.90 5.22
N GLU A 57 -11.67 -8.73 6.39
CA GLU A 57 -11.55 -7.39 6.98
C GLU A 57 -10.53 -6.54 6.24
N ILE A 58 -9.39 -7.13 5.89
CA ILE A 58 -8.38 -6.41 5.11
C ILE A 58 -8.91 -6.09 3.72
N GLN A 59 -9.57 -7.05 3.06
CA GLN A 59 -10.19 -6.80 1.77
C GLN A 59 -11.20 -5.67 1.83
N GLY A 60 -12.02 -5.65 2.87
CA GLY A 60 -13.03 -4.61 3.05
C GLY A 60 -12.42 -3.22 3.24
N LEU A 61 -11.34 -3.13 4.02
CA LEU A 61 -10.66 -1.86 4.22
C LEU A 61 -9.98 -1.38 2.94
N LEU A 62 -9.38 -2.29 2.17
CA LEU A 62 -8.77 -1.92 0.89
C LEU A 62 -9.82 -1.41 -0.08
N THR A 63 -10.97 -2.08 -0.16
CA THR A 63 -12.06 -1.64 -1.01
C THR A 63 -12.55 -0.26 -0.59
N LYS A 64 -12.70 -0.04 0.71
CA LYS A 64 -13.12 1.26 1.22
C LYS A 64 -12.12 2.36 0.84
N LEU A 65 -10.84 2.11 1.03
CA LEU A 65 -9.79 3.08 0.73
C LEU A 65 -9.69 3.36 -0.76
N LYS A 66 -9.73 2.32 -1.58
CA LYS A 66 -9.60 2.44 -3.04
C LYS A 66 -10.83 3.05 -3.69
N ASP A 67 -11.98 2.45 -3.45
CA ASP A 67 -13.17 2.70 -4.26
C ASP A 67 -14.07 3.76 -3.64
N GLU A 68 -14.17 3.79 -2.33
CA GLU A 68 -15.05 4.71 -1.64
C GLU A 68 -14.35 6.03 -1.33
N LEU A 69 -13.20 5.97 -0.69
CA LEU A 69 -12.44 7.16 -0.30
C LEU A 69 -11.48 7.64 -1.38
N ARG A 70 -11.23 6.81 -2.37
CA ARG A 70 -10.39 7.11 -3.53
C ARG A 70 -9.01 7.61 -3.15
N ILE A 71 -8.40 6.92 -2.21
CA ILE A 71 -7.05 7.25 -1.76
C ILE A 71 -6.05 6.82 -2.85
N PRO A 72 -5.10 7.68 -3.21
CA PRO A 72 -4.03 7.28 -4.11
C PRO A 72 -3.22 6.14 -3.51
N TYR A 73 -2.94 5.12 -4.29
CA TYR A 73 -2.14 4.00 -3.83
C TYR A 73 -1.21 3.53 -4.93
N SER A 74 -0.10 2.92 -4.53
CA SER A 74 0.89 2.38 -5.45
C SER A 74 1.35 1.02 -4.99
N LEU A 75 1.65 0.16 -5.96
CA LEU A 75 2.21 -1.16 -5.72
C LEU A 75 3.60 -1.20 -6.36
N CYS A 76 4.60 -1.61 -5.60
CA CYS A 76 5.97 -1.66 -6.08
C CYS A 76 6.15 -2.76 -7.13
N GLY A 77 6.44 -2.38 -8.36
CA GLY A 77 6.63 -3.33 -9.45
C GLY A 77 7.89 -4.17 -9.29
N TYR A 78 8.95 -3.59 -8.77
CA TYR A 78 10.17 -4.33 -8.51
C TYR A 78 9.92 -5.46 -7.49
N CYS A 79 9.22 -5.14 -6.41
CA CYS A 79 8.89 -6.14 -5.39
C CYS A 79 7.98 -7.21 -5.95
N ALA A 80 6.99 -6.83 -6.74
CA ALA A 80 6.08 -7.79 -7.37
C ALA A 80 6.85 -8.79 -8.23
N ASP A 81 7.81 -8.30 -9.00
CA ASP A 81 8.63 -9.13 -9.85
C ASP A 81 9.52 -10.07 -9.03
N ARG A 82 10.20 -9.53 -8.03
CA ARG A 82 11.12 -10.31 -7.20
C ARG A 82 10.40 -11.37 -6.35
N LEU A 83 9.18 -11.11 -5.97
CA LEU A 83 8.39 -12.05 -5.17
C LEU A 83 7.48 -12.93 -6.02
N ASN A 84 7.57 -12.83 -7.34
CA ASN A 84 6.73 -13.57 -8.27
C ASN A 84 5.23 -13.34 -8.05
N LEU A 85 4.85 -12.12 -7.71
CA LEU A 85 3.46 -11.76 -7.47
C LEU A 85 2.83 -11.00 -8.64
N GLY A 86 3.64 -10.65 -9.64
CA GLY A 86 3.16 -9.84 -10.76
C GLY A 86 1.98 -10.44 -11.49
N GLY A 87 2.01 -11.74 -11.75
CA GLY A 87 0.91 -12.41 -12.43
C GLY A 87 -0.38 -12.40 -11.62
N ALA A 88 -0.29 -12.66 -10.33
CA ALA A 88 -1.46 -12.65 -9.46
C ALA A 88 -2.08 -11.26 -9.34
N LEU A 89 -1.23 -10.23 -9.24
CA LEU A 89 -1.72 -8.85 -9.18
C LEU A 89 -2.34 -8.43 -10.49
N ALA A 90 -1.74 -8.81 -11.62
CA ALA A 90 -2.29 -8.51 -12.94
C ALA A 90 -3.64 -9.19 -13.14
N ALA A 91 -3.81 -10.40 -12.62
CA ALA A 91 -5.08 -11.12 -12.70
C ALA A 91 -6.20 -10.36 -11.96
N LEU A 92 -5.84 -9.54 -10.98
CA LEU A 92 -6.78 -8.68 -10.27
C LEU A 92 -6.90 -7.30 -10.92
N GLN A 93 -6.30 -7.13 -12.09
CA GLN A 93 -6.30 -5.87 -12.83
C GLN A 93 -5.64 -4.73 -12.06
N LEU A 94 -4.63 -5.06 -11.27
CA LEU A 94 -3.85 -4.10 -10.51
C LEU A 94 -2.56 -3.79 -11.26
N GLU A 95 -2.24 -2.51 -11.36
CA GLU A 95 -1.02 -2.06 -12.01
C GLU A 95 0.06 -1.81 -10.97
N THR A 96 1.30 -2.15 -11.33
CA THR A 96 2.45 -1.82 -10.50
C THR A 96 3.05 -0.52 -11.01
N SER A 97 3.46 0.36 -10.10
CA SER A 97 3.77 1.73 -10.46
C SER A 97 5.24 2.00 -10.71
N CYS A 98 6.14 1.30 -10.09
CA CYS A 98 7.55 1.58 -10.28
C CYS A 98 8.30 0.32 -10.61
N PHE A 99 9.35 0.47 -11.37
CA PHE A 99 10.16 -0.64 -11.81
C PHE A 99 11.61 -0.22 -11.82
N MET A 100 12.44 -0.93 -11.10
CA MET A 100 13.86 -0.62 -11.03
C MET A 100 14.60 -1.37 -12.12
N GLY A 101 14.45 -1.00 -13.30
CA GLY A 101 15.18 -1.57 -14.41
C GLY A 101 16.04 -0.54 -15.08
N GLY A 102 16.25 0.56 -14.43
CA GLY A 102 17.05 1.62 -14.97
C GLY A 102 16.36 2.45 -16.03
N HIS A 103 15.10 2.21 -16.26
CA HIS A 103 14.38 2.93 -17.31
C HIS A 103 13.12 3.59 -16.82
N ASN A 104 12.85 3.58 -15.57
CA ASN A 104 11.69 4.28 -15.06
C ASN A 104 12.08 5.14 -13.90
N GLU A 105 11.37 6.21 -13.76
CA GLU A 105 11.47 6.98 -12.57
C GLU A 105 11.04 6.10 -11.42
N PHE A 106 11.88 5.98 -10.48
CA PHE A 106 11.50 5.38 -9.22
C PHE A 106 10.82 6.46 -8.41
N VAL A 107 9.51 6.52 -8.52
CA VAL A 107 8.74 7.46 -7.73
C VAL A 107 8.54 6.84 -6.38
N GLY A 108 9.58 6.77 -5.61
CA GLY A 108 9.53 6.14 -4.32
C GLY A 108 9.21 7.12 -3.22
N ILE A 109 9.60 6.71 -2.03
CA ILE A 109 9.34 7.43 -0.80
C ILE A 109 9.90 8.86 -0.85
N SER A 110 11.06 9.03 -1.49
CA SER A 110 11.69 10.34 -1.50
C SER A 110 10.85 11.39 -2.22
N GLY A 111 10.08 10.98 -3.23
CA GLY A 111 9.16 11.88 -3.90
C GLY A 111 8.07 12.38 -2.96
N TYR A 112 7.53 11.49 -2.15
CA TYR A 112 6.54 11.88 -1.15
C TYR A 112 7.16 12.76 -0.08
N ALA A 113 8.34 12.40 0.40
CA ALA A 113 9.04 13.20 1.40
C ALA A 113 9.28 14.63 0.90
N SER A 114 9.67 14.78 -0.38
CA SER A 114 9.90 16.09 -0.97
C SER A 114 8.63 16.94 -1.04
N GLN A 115 7.48 16.30 -1.07
CA GLN A 115 6.19 16.98 -1.12
C GLN A 115 5.61 17.25 0.25
N GLY A 116 6.35 16.98 1.31
CA GLY A 116 5.91 17.25 2.67
C GLY A 116 5.12 16.14 3.34
N TYR A 117 5.11 14.94 2.77
CA TYR A 117 4.45 13.81 3.41
C TYR A 117 5.28 13.28 4.57
N GLN A 118 4.64 13.02 5.69
CA GLN A 118 5.22 12.25 6.77
C GLN A 118 5.00 10.77 6.44
N ILE A 119 6.03 9.96 6.68
CA ILE A 119 5.98 8.55 6.30
C ILE A 119 5.75 7.69 7.53
N LEU A 120 4.67 6.93 7.50
CA LEU A 120 4.31 6.00 8.56
C LEU A 120 4.54 4.59 8.03
N ILE A 121 5.40 3.83 8.69
CA ILE A 121 5.84 2.52 8.20
C ILE A 121 5.18 1.41 9.02
N TYR A 122 4.60 0.47 8.30
CA TYR A 122 3.95 -0.69 8.92
C TYR A 122 4.49 -2.00 8.39
#